data_a44e169881326aad36e3bab5e128a7ce
#
_entry.id   a44e169881326aad36e3bab5e128a7ce
#
_cell.length_a   1.000
_cell.length_b   1.000
_cell.length_c   1.000
_cell.angle_alpha   90.00
_cell.angle_beta   90.00
_cell.angle_gamma   90.00
#
_symmetry.space_group_name_H-M   'P 1'
#
loop_
_entity.id
_entity.type
_entity.pdbx_description
1 polymer ?
#
loop_
_entity_poly.entity_id
_entity_poly.type
_entity_poly.pdbx_seq_one_letter_code
_entity_poly.pdbx_strand_id
1 'polypeptide(L)'
;MNILVYRWNSYNYIDIIATFQSMGHQVDVIEQELESYDEDEVFAARLHGILQQKNYDFVFTVNYFAVISGVCQQMGIKYVSWSCDSPLLSMYHKNVFLDCNYFFLFDKTNYLEFKGMGVKHIWHLHIWLISLQRKICGEESSG
;
A
#
# COMPACT_ATOMS: atom_id res chain seq x y z
N MET A 1 9.17 -11.21 -9.83
CA MET A 1 9.28 -10.68 -8.46
C MET A 1 8.36 -11.43 -7.51
N ASN A 2 8.70 -11.42 -6.23
CA ASN A 2 7.86 -11.95 -5.17
C ASN A 2 7.19 -10.77 -4.45
N ILE A 3 5.86 -10.73 -4.49
CA ILE A 3 5.07 -9.61 -3.95
C ILE A 3 4.17 -10.16 -2.85
N LEU A 4 4.18 -9.50 -1.69
CA LEU A 4 3.23 -9.77 -0.62
C LEU A 4 2.14 -8.70 -0.65
N VAL A 5 0.89 -9.10 -0.84
CA VAL A 5 -0.26 -8.20 -0.83
C VAL A 5 -0.98 -8.36 0.51
N TYR A 6 -1.10 -7.26 1.25
CA TYR A 6 -1.97 -7.22 2.41
C TYR A 6 -3.37 -6.84 1.93
N ARG A 7 -4.31 -7.77 2.12
CA ARG A 7 -5.69 -7.61 1.71
C ARG A 7 -6.59 -7.59 2.93
N TRP A 8 -7.32 -6.52 3.09
CA TRP A 8 -8.42 -6.44 4.04
C TRP A 8 -9.48 -5.52 3.47
N ASN A 9 -10.71 -5.63 3.96
CA ASN A 9 -11.77 -4.75 3.53
C ASN A 9 -12.34 -5.08 2.12
N SER A 10 -13.27 -4.26 1.66
CA SER A 10 -14.08 -4.49 0.48
C SER A 10 -13.44 -4.08 -0.86
N TYR A 11 -12.21 -3.60 -0.85
CA TYR A 11 -11.52 -3.22 -2.07
C TYR A 11 -11.28 -4.43 -2.97
N ASN A 12 -11.42 -4.23 -4.27
CA ASN A 12 -11.26 -5.33 -5.21
C ASN A 12 -9.79 -5.65 -5.48
N TYR A 13 -9.18 -6.41 -4.58
CA TYR A 13 -7.80 -6.87 -4.74
C TYR A 13 -7.63 -7.94 -5.81
N ILE A 14 -8.72 -8.58 -6.26
CA ILE A 14 -8.66 -9.66 -7.25
C ILE A 14 -8.02 -9.15 -8.54
N ASP A 15 -8.41 -7.98 -9.03
CA ASP A 15 -7.85 -7.40 -10.26
C ASP A 15 -6.38 -7.02 -10.08
N ILE A 16 -5.99 -6.51 -8.92
CA ILE A 16 -4.61 -6.16 -8.62
C ILE A 16 -3.74 -7.42 -8.63
N ILE A 17 -4.16 -8.44 -7.91
CA ILE A 17 -3.44 -9.72 -7.82
C ILE A 17 -3.32 -10.36 -9.19
N ALA A 18 -4.42 -10.41 -9.95
CA ALA A 18 -4.43 -10.97 -11.30
C ALA A 18 -3.49 -10.20 -12.23
N THR A 19 -3.42 -8.88 -12.11
CA THR A 19 -2.52 -8.05 -12.91
C THR A 19 -1.06 -8.38 -12.59
N PHE A 20 -0.68 -8.44 -11.31
CA PHE A 20 0.68 -8.82 -10.94
C PHE A 20 1.04 -10.21 -11.45
N GLN A 21 0.14 -11.17 -11.31
CA GLN A 21 0.36 -12.53 -11.80
C GLN A 21 0.50 -12.60 -13.32
N SER A 22 -0.30 -11.82 -14.06
CA SER A 22 -0.21 -11.77 -15.51
C SER A 22 1.10 -11.17 -16.01
N MET A 23 1.76 -10.36 -15.19
CA MET A 23 3.08 -9.79 -15.46
C MET A 23 4.22 -10.76 -15.11
N GLY A 24 3.90 -11.96 -14.64
CA GLY A 24 4.88 -12.98 -14.31
C GLY A 24 5.39 -12.94 -12.87
N HIS A 25 4.73 -12.20 -11.98
CA HIS A 25 5.12 -12.11 -10.57
C HIS A 25 4.42 -13.18 -9.73
N GLN A 26 5.10 -13.62 -8.68
CA GLN A 26 4.50 -14.45 -7.65
C GLN A 26 3.89 -13.57 -6.58
N VAL A 27 2.62 -13.83 -6.25
CA VAL A 27 1.86 -13.04 -5.29
C VAL A 27 1.40 -13.92 -4.15
N ASP A 28 1.81 -13.56 -2.95
CA ASP A 28 1.28 -14.12 -1.71
C ASP A 28 0.34 -13.09 -1.07
N VAL A 29 -0.71 -13.55 -0.42
CA VAL A 29 -1.73 -12.69 0.17
C VAL A 29 -1.83 -12.96 1.66
N ILE A 30 -1.84 -11.88 2.44
CA ILE A 30 -2.13 -11.94 3.87
C ILE A 30 -3.46 -11.23 4.11
N GLU A 31 -4.38 -11.92 4.80
CA GLU A 31 -5.69 -11.38 5.18
C GLU A 31 -5.79 -11.36 6.69
N GLN A 32 -5.95 -10.18 7.25
CA GLN A 32 -6.16 -10.01 8.68
C GLN A 32 -6.67 -8.59 8.92
N GLU A 33 -7.73 -8.46 9.71
CA GLU A 33 -8.18 -7.15 10.13
C GLU A 33 -7.23 -6.58 11.18
N LEU A 34 -6.86 -5.32 11.01
CA LEU A 34 -6.00 -4.63 11.97
C LEU A 34 -6.85 -3.98 13.07
N GLU A 35 -6.38 -4.08 14.30
CA GLU A 35 -6.98 -3.34 15.42
C GLU A 35 -6.65 -1.85 15.31
N SER A 36 -5.47 -1.52 14.81
CA SER A 36 -5.03 -0.15 14.55
C SER A 36 -4.15 -0.11 13.31
N TYR A 37 -4.34 0.89 12.46
CA TYR A 37 -3.51 1.09 11.27
C TYR A 37 -2.09 1.54 11.63
N ASP A 38 -1.92 2.15 12.79
CA ASP A 38 -0.67 2.73 13.22
C ASP A 38 0.15 1.79 14.09
N GLU A 39 -0.52 1.09 15.01
CA GLU A 39 0.14 0.21 15.96
C GLU A 39 -0.69 -1.06 16.17
N ASP A 40 -0.11 -2.19 15.83
CA ASP A 40 -0.70 -3.51 16.08
C ASP A 40 0.45 -4.51 16.22
N GLU A 41 0.85 -4.78 17.46
CA GLU A 41 2.00 -5.65 17.75
C GLU A 41 1.79 -7.08 17.28
N VAL A 42 0.60 -7.60 17.38
CA VAL A 42 0.28 -8.97 16.95
C VAL A 42 0.41 -9.08 15.44
N PHE A 43 -0.16 -8.13 14.72
CA PHE A 43 -0.03 -8.09 13.26
C PHE A 43 1.41 -7.87 12.82
N ALA A 44 2.12 -6.95 13.47
CA ALA A 44 3.52 -6.66 13.15
C ALA A 44 4.40 -7.91 13.31
N ALA A 45 4.21 -8.68 14.38
CA ALA A 45 4.94 -9.91 14.61
C ALA A 45 4.64 -10.96 13.53
N ARG A 46 3.38 -11.10 13.13
CA ARG A 46 2.97 -12.00 12.06
C ARG A 46 3.59 -11.61 10.72
N LEU A 47 3.51 -10.33 10.37
CA LEU A 47 4.09 -9.82 9.13
C LEU A 47 5.60 -10.01 9.09
N HIS A 48 6.29 -9.70 10.19
CA HIS A 48 7.72 -9.93 10.32
C HIS A 48 8.08 -11.39 10.06
N GLY A 49 7.34 -12.33 10.65
CA GLY A 49 7.55 -13.76 10.45
C GLY A 49 7.35 -14.19 9.00
N ILE A 50 6.32 -13.67 8.33
CA ILE A 50 6.05 -13.98 6.92
C ILE A 50 7.18 -13.45 6.03
N LEU A 51 7.64 -12.22 6.27
CA LEU A 51 8.70 -11.60 5.48
C LEU A 51 10.06 -12.28 5.66
N GLN A 52 10.26 -13.02 6.74
CA GLN A 52 11.48 -13.82 6.95
C GLN A 52 11.51 -15.12 6.16
N GLN A 53 10.35 -15.65 5.75
CA GLN A 53 10.25 -16.95 5.11
C GLN A 53 10.68 -16.97 3.66
N LYS A 54 10.70 -15.80 3.00
CA LYS A 54 10.89 -15.68 1.56
C LYS A 54 11.46 -14.30 1.24
N ASN A 55 12.21 -14.20 0.17
CA ASN A 55 12.72 -12.91 -0.31
C ASN A 55 11.63 -12.17 -1.09
N TYR A 56 10.90 -11.30 -0.42
CA TYR A 56 9.91 -10.44 -1.07
C TYR A 56 10.57 -9.18 -1.62
N ASP A 57 10.20 -8.83 -2.84
CA ASP A 57 10.69 -7.60 -3.48
C ASP A 57 9.98 -6.37 -2.94
N PHE A 58 8.69 -6.49 -2.69
CA PHE A 58 7.94 -5.43 -2.00
C PHE A 58 6.64 -5.97 -1.39
N VAL A 59 6.10 -5.19 -0.46
CA VAL A 59 4.76 -5.36 0.11
C VAL A 59 3.84 -4.32 -0.52
N PHE A 60 2.65 -4.72 -0.92
CA PHE A 60 1.68 -3.84 -1.57
C PHE A 60 0.39 -3.75 -0.76
N THR A 61 -0.15 -2.53 -0.62
CA THR A 61 -1.48 -2.30 -0.06
C THR A 61 -2.24 -1.24 -0.85
N VAL A 62 -3.56 -1.33 -0.83
CA VAL A 62 -4.43 -0.21 -1.16
C VAL A 62 -4.59 0.61 0.13
N ASN A 63 -4.34 1.89 0.05
CA ASN A 63 -4.18 2.81 1.18
C ASN A 63 -2.93 2.52 2.02
N TYR A 64 -2.62 3.40 2.97
CA TYR A 64 -1.39 3.34 3.74
C TYR A 64 -1.62 2.86 5.17
N PHE A 65 -0.77 1.94 5.61
CA PHE A 65 -0.78 1.41 6.98
C PHE A 65 0.59 1.62 7.62
N ALA A 66 0.66 2.50 8.61
CA ALA A 66 1.93 2.84 9.26
C ALA A 66 2.60 1.63 9.93
N VAL A 67 1.82 0.69 10.46
CA VAL A 67 2.35 -0.54 11.06
C VAL A 67 3.11 -1.38 10.02
N ILE A 68 2.61 -1.47 8.80
CA ILE A 68 3.28 -2.21 7.71
C ILE A 68 4.57 -1.50 7.33
N SER A 69 4.53 -0.18 7.19
CA SER A 69 5.70 0.64 6.90
C SER A 69 6.82 0.42 7.91
N GLY A 70 6.49 0.40 9.21
CA GLY A 70 7.47 0.17 10.27
C GLY A 70 8.15 -1.19 10.16
N VAL A 71 7.40 -2.25 9.89
CA VAL A 71 7.95 -3.61 9.72
C VAL A 71 8.83 -3.68 8.47
N CYS A 72 8.36 -3.12 7.35
CA CYS A 72 9.12 -3.12 6.09
C CYS A 72 10.44 -2.39 6.24
N GLN A 73 10.45 -1.26 6.95
CA GLN A 73 11.69 -0.52 7.21
C GLN A 73 12.68 -1.34 8.00
N GLN A 74 12.23 -2.05 9.04
CA GLN A 74 13.09 -2.91 9.84
C GLN A 74 13.67 -4.06 9.02
N MET A 75 12.91 -4.59 8.09
CA MET A 75 13.30 -5.72 7.25
C MET A 75 14.07 -5.32 5.99
N GLY A 76 14.16 -4.04 5.68
CA GLY A 76 14.79 -3.55 4.46
C GLY A 76 14.01 -3.89 3.19
N ILE A 77 12.69 -3.99 3.28
CA ILE A 77 11.79 -4.33 2.17
C ILE A 77 11.00 -3.11 1.76
N LYS A 78 10.83 -2.90 0.45
CA LYS A 78 10.03 -1.78 -0.08
C LYS A 78 8.56 -1.97 0.23
N TYR A 79 7.88 -0.88 0.57
CA TYR A 79 6.46 -0.87 0.82
C TYR A 79 5.76 0.08 -0.16
N VAL A 80 4.95 -0.50 -1.04
CA VAL A 80 4.21 0.23 -2.08
C VAL A 80 2.76 0.38 -1.65
N SER A 81 2.27 1.60 -1.59
CA SER A 81 0.86 1.87 -1.27
C SER A 81 0.21 2.72 -2.36
N TRP A 82 -1.01 2.35 -2.71
CA TRP A 82 -1.82 3.07 -3.69
C TRP A 82 -3.02 3.68 -2.96
N SER A 83 -3.03 5.00 -2.85
CA SER A 83 -4.08 5.72 -2.13
C SER A 83 -5.36 5.82 -2.96
N CYS A 84 -6.46 5.42 -2.35
CA CYS A 84 -7.80 5.52 -2.93
C CYS A 84 -8.67 6.55 -2.22
N ASP A 85 -8.40 6.82 -0.96
CA ASP A 85 -9.21 7.75 -0.16
C ASP A 85 -8.57 9.13 -0.13
N SER A 86 -9.41 10.16 -0.11
CA SER A 86 -8.97 11.54 0.04
C SER A 86 -9.94 12.30 0.97
N PRO A 87 -9.47 12.94 2.04
CA PRO A 87 -8.08 12.89 2.53
C PRO A 87 -7.75 11.55 3.18
N LEU A 88 -6.53 11.07 2.97
CA LEU A 88 -6.08 9.80 3.55
C LEU A 88 -5.45 10.08 4.92
N LEU A 89 -6.25 9.98 5.96
CA LEU A 89 -5.84 10.34 7.32
C LEU A 89 -4.72 9.43 7.86
N SER A 90 -4.67 8.18 7.43
CA SER A 90 -3.63 7.24 7.86
C SER A 90 -2.22 7.65 7.43
N MET A 91 -2.08 8.55 6.46
CA MET A 91 -0.78 9.09 6.05
C MET A 91 -0.25 10.17 7.00
N TYR A 92 -1.07 10.71 7.90
CA TYR A 92 -0.59 11.68 8.89
C TYR A 92 0.05 10.95 10.08
N HIS A 93 1.16 10.30 9.80
CA HIS A 93 1.94 9.52 10.76
C HIS A 93 3.43 9.69 10.44
N LYS A 94 4.27 9.69 11.47
CA LYS A 94 5.72 9.87 11.31
C LYS A 94 6.37 8.86 10.34
N ASN A 95 5.80 7.66 10.24
CA ASN A 95 6.33 6.60 9.39
C ASN A 95 6.26 6.92 7.89
N VAL A 96 5.50 7.94 7.46
CA VAL A 96 5.47 8.35 6.05
C VAL A 96 6.84 8.81 5.54
N PHE A 97 7.72 9.23 6.45
CA PHE A 97 9.07 9.68 6.10
C PHE A 97 10.09 8.55 6.00
N LEU A 98 9.70 7.30 6.28
CA LEU A 98 10.60 6.16 6.17
C LEU A 98 10.98 5.89 4.70
N ASP A 99 12.23 5.50 4.49
CA ASP A 99 12.78 5.29 3.14
C ASP A 99 12.14 4.11 2.40
N CYS A 100 11.55 3.16 3.11
CA CYS A 100 10.91 2.00 2.49
C CYS A 100 9.63 2.34 1.73
N ASN A 101 9.02 3.47 1.99
CA ASN A 101 7.72 3.85 1.44
C ASN A 101 7.80 4.33 0.00
N TYR A 102 6.86 3.85 -0.82
CA TYR A 102 6.65 4.26 -2.21
C TYR A 102 5.15 4.52 -2.37
N PHE A 103 4.77 5.80 -2.48
CA PHE A 103 3.38 6.24 -2.50
C PHE A 103 2.92 6.60 -3.90
N PHE A 104 1.74 6.11 -4.27
CA PHE A 104 1.04 6.52 -5.49
C PHE A 104 -0.29 7.14 -5.08
N LEU A 105 -0.45 8.44 -5.32
CA LEU A 105 -1.63 9.20 -4.89
C LEU A 105 -2.41 9.69 -6.10
N PHE A 106 -3.74 9.52 -6.06
CA PHE A 106 -4.58 10.04 -7.14
C PHE A 106 -4.96 11.51 -6.92
N ASP A 107 -5.01 11.97 -5.67
CA ASP A 107 -5.36 13.33 -5.32
C ASP A 107 -4.13 14.22 -5.42
N LYS A 108 -4.17 15.17 -6.34
CA LYS A 108 -3.06 16.09 -6.57
C LYS A 108 -2.77 16.97 -5.35
N THR A 109 -3.80 17.37 -4.61
CA THR A 109 -3.64 18.20 -3.42
C THR A 109 -2.89 17.45 -2.33
N ASN A 110 -3.26 16.18 -2.08
CA ASN A 110 -2.55 15.33 -1.14
C ASN A 110 -1.11 15.07 -1.58
N TYR A 111 -0.91 14.82 -2.87
CA TYR A 111 0.42 14.64 -3.43
C TYR A 111 1.32 15.84 -3.17
N LEU A 112 0.84 17.04 -3.47
CA LEU A 112 1.62 18.27 -3.27
C LEU A 112 1.90 18.53 -1.80
N GLU A 113 0.93 18.25 -0.92
CA GLU A 113 1.10 18.40 0.52
C GLU A 113 2.21 17.50 1.06
N PHE A 114 2.12 16.20 0.81
CA PHE A 114 3.10 15.25 1.33
C PHE A 114 4.47 15.41 0.67
N LYS A 115 4.52 15.74 -0.60
CA LYS A 115 5.78 16.07 -1.27
C LYS A 115 6.43 17.29 -0.65
N GLY A 116 5.65 18.32 -0.35
CA GLY A 116 6.11 19.53 0.33
C GLY A 116 6.59 19.29 1.75
N MET A 117 6.06 18.28 2.42
CA MET A 117 6.49 17.86 3.76
C MET A 117 7.81 17.07 3.75
N GLY A 118 8.29 16.65 2.59
CA GLY A 118 9.56 15.93 2.46
C GLY A 118 9.44 14.42 2.29
N VAL A 119 8.26 13.90 1.96
CA VAL A 119 8.12 12.48 1.64
C VAL A 119 8.90 12.17 0.36
N LYS A 120 9.79 11.16 0.41
CA LYS A 120 10.81 10.95 -0.62
C LYS A 120 10.29 10.28 -1.90
N HIS A 121 9.57 9.18 -1.76
CA HIS A 121 9.15 8.35 -2.89
C HIS A 121 7.65 8.49 -3.07
N ILE A 122 7.22 9.54 -3.76
CA ILE A 122 5.83 9.86 -3.92
C ILE A 122 5.54 10.31 -5.35
N TRP A 123 4.47 9.79 -5.94
CA TRP A 123 4.04 10.08 -7.30
C TRP A 123 2.56 10.38 -7.36
N HIS A 124 2.19 11.29 -8.24
CA HIS A 124 0.81 11.58 -8.57
C HIS A 124 0.40 10.74 -9.79
N LEU A 125 -0.72 10.07 -9.70
CA LEU A 125 -1.27 9.31 -10.82
C LEU A 125 -1.86 10.25 -11.88
N HIS A 126 -1.59 9.94 -13.15
CA HIS A 126 -2.17 10.70 -14.25
C HIS A 126 -3.66 10.45 -14.37
N ILE A 127 -4.38 11.46 -14.88
CA ILE A 127 -5.84 11.43 -14.99
C ILE A 127 -6.35 10.24 -15.80
N TRP A 128 -5.63 9.80 -16.83
CA TRP A 128 -6.05 8.65 -17.64
C TRP A 128 -6.00 7.32 -16.90
N LEU A 129 -5.37 7.26 -15.73
CA LEU A 129 -5.39 6.09 -14.85
C LEU A 129 -6.57 6.08 -13.87
N ILE A 130 -7.37 7.14 -13.82
CA ILE A 130 -8.45 7.27 -12.84
C ILE A 130 -9.47 6.14 -12.95
N SER A 131 -9.84 5.73 -14.16
CA SER A 131 -10.81 4.65 -14.31
C SER A 131 -10.30 3.32 -13.78
N LEU A 132 -9.02 3.01 -13.98
CA LEU A 132 -8.39 1.83 -13.40
C LEU A 132 -8.34 1.93 -11.87
N GLN A 133 -7.99 3.09 -11.35
CA GLN A 133 -7.95 3.30 -9.91
C GLN A 133 -9.32 3.16 -9.26
N ARG A 134 -10.37 3.71 -9.89
CA ARG A 134 -11.74 3.53 -9.40
C ARG A 134 -12.14 2.07 -9.31
N LYS A 135 -11.76 1.28 -10.31
CA LYS A 135 -12.00 -0.15 -10.31
C LYS A 135 -11.27 -0.85 -9.17
N ILE A 136 -10.00 -0.50 -8.94
CA ILE A 136 -9.18 -1.05 -7.86
C ILE A 136 -9.76 -0.71 -6.49
N CYS A 137 -10.20 0.54 -6.32
CA CYS A 137 -10.72 1.03 -5.04
C CYS A 137 -12.18 0.64 -4.77
N GLY A 138 -12.82 -0.07 -5.69
CA GLY A 138 -14.21 -0.47 -5.54
C GLY A 138 -15.22 0.66 -5.72
N GLU A 139 -14.80 1.81 -6.25
CA GLU A 139 -15.70 2.88 -6.63
C GLU A 139 -16.38 2.49 -7.94
N GLU A 140 -17.64 2.13 -7.86
CA GLU A 140 -18.40 1.87 -9.07
C GLU A 140 -18.60 3.15 -9.86
N SER A 141 -18.22 3.11 -11.14
CA SER A 141 -18.65 4.12 -12.05
C SER A 141 -20.17 4.01 -12.19
N SER A 142 -20.88 4.91 -11.56
CA SER A 142 -22.32 4.99 -11.73
C SER A 142 -22.65 5.41 -13.16
N GLY A 143 -23.05 4.50 -13.91
CA GLY A 143 -23.58 4.84 -15.22
C GLY A 143 -22.97 4.38 -16.36
#